data_7ac9034613814596cbe877fb89bdab6b
#
_entry.id   7ac9034613814596cbe877fb89bdab6b
#
_cell.length_a   1.000
_cell.length_b   1.000
_cell.length_c   1.000
_cell.angle_alpha   90.00
_cell.angle_beta   90.00
_cell.angle_gamma   90.00
#
_symmetry.space_group_name_H-M   'P 1'
#
loop_
_entity.id
_entity.type
_entity.pdbx_description
1 polymer ?
#
loop_
_entity_poly.entity_id
_entity_poly.type
_entity_poly.pdbx_seq_one_letter_code
_entity_poly.pdbx_strand_id
1 'polypeptide(L)'
;MIYITEPGFEPKHINPFTDERYTDDWIVFCLTNSTNYEITNGRGNSSVYTLKVSKKCKQWEFNLMDFIEYENSYCKNMILSVDEEDLIKAKEAYENHHYNEAFLRGNEPRVLIYSTTMENWEKIKTDGCLKSWNILKKEGSNYKDKPIGELLGDPKDYSDYIMFSNGNVSSEVVVLSKENNKIIMDEKMKYKTGARLYFDIEKIAKDGLLVRDGCHLKVKGMLPLDKYLIWTATWENLNLENKYSTPENFTKIANETFNSLFGDALIK
;
A
#
# COMPACT_ATOMS: atom_id res chain seq x y z
N MET A 1 10.63 -4.13 -20.70
CA MET A 1 9.89 -4.78 -21.82
C MET A 1 8.53 -5.24 -21.31
N ILE A 2 7.51 -5.26 -22.22
CA ILE A 2 6.15 -5.72 -21.87
C ILE A 2 5.84 -6.97 -22.70
N TYR A 3 5.41 -8.02 -22.01
CA TYR A 3 4.97 -9.30 -22.60
C TYR A 3 3.48 -9.49 -22.28
N ILE A 4 2.65 -9.71 -23.29
CA ILE A 4 1.22 -9.94 -23.12
C ILE A 4 0.96 -11.44 -23.20
N THR A 5 0.15 -11.97 -22.27
CA THR A 5 -0.28 -13.37 -22.24
C THR A 5 -1.79 -13.45 -22.13
N GLU A 6 -2.34 -14.58 -22.51
CA GLU A 6 -3.75 -14.90 -22.30
C GLU A 6 -4.17 -14.74 -20.82
N PRO A 7 -5.41 -14.33 -20.57
CA PRO A 7 -5.97 -14.28 -19.21
C PRO A 7 -5.83 -15.61 -18.47
N GLY A 8 -5.57 -15.53 -17.17
CA GLY A 8 -5.38 -16.71 -16.33
C GLY A 8 -3.95 -17.26 -16.34
N PHE A 9 -2.99 -16.52 -16.88
CA PHE A 9 -1.57 -16.86 -16.71
C PHE A 9 -1.21 -16.97 -15.22
N GLU A 10 -0.67 -18.12 -14.84
CA GLU A 10 -0.14 -18.37 -13.50
C GLU A 10 1.38 -18.53 -13.60
N PRO A 11 2.15 -17.59 -13.04
CA PRO A 11 3.60 -17.66 -13.09
C PRO A 11 4.11 -18.91 -12.35
N LYS A 12 4.99 -19.67 -13.01
CA LYS A 12 5.69 -20.82 -12.45
C LYS A 12 7.10 -20.41 -12.01
N HIS A 13 7.90 -21.35 -11.54
CA HIS A 13 9.29 -21.06 -11.14
C HIS A 13 10.20 -20.63 -12.31
N ILE A 14 9.87 -21.05 -13.52
CA ILE A 14 10.60 -20.73 -14.74
C ILE A 14 9.78 -19.73 -15.55
N ASN A 15 10.43 -18.66 -15.97
CA ASN A 15 9.88 -17.64 -16.84
C ASN A 15 9.74 -18.20 -18.27
N PRO A 16 8.55 -18.26 -18.86
CA PRO A 16 8.34 -18.85 -20.17
C PRO A 16 8.96 -18.04 -21.33
N PHE A 17 9.39 -16.79 -21.07
CA PHE A 17 10.01 -15.94 -22.08
C PHE A 17 11.53 -15.98 -22.10
N THR A 18 12.15 -16.51 -21.05
CA THR A 18 13.63 -16.57 -20.94
C THR A 18 14.16 -17.96 -20.65
N ASP A 19 13.28 -18.91 -20.33
CA ASP A 19 13.63 -20.27 -19.85
C ASP A 19 14.51 -20.28 -18.57
N GLU A 20 14.53 -19.16 -17.83
CA GLU A 20 15.28 -18.98 -16.59
C GLU A 20 14.34 -18.71 -15.40
N ARG A 21 14.89 -18.69 -14.20
CA ARG A 21 14.15 -18.23 -13.02
C ARG A 21 13.91 -16.73 -13.10
N TYR A 22 12.77 -16.27 -12.56
CA TYR A 22 12.53 -14.84 -12.45
C TYR A 22 13.58 -14.16 -11.57
N THR A 23 14.07 -13.02 -12.06
CA THR A 23 14.87 -12.08 -11.26
C THR A 23 13.99 -10.99 -10.67
N ASP A 24 14.54 -10.12 -9.82
CA ASP A 24 13.82 -8.98 -9.23
C ASP A 24 13.40 -7.92 -10.28
N ASP A 25 13.90 -8.04 -11.52
CA ASP A 25 13.53 -7.14 -12.63
C ASP A 25 12.23 -7.54 -13.32
N TRP A 26 11.64 -8.67 -12.94
CA TRP A 26 10.37 -9.16 -13.48
C TRP A 26 9.22 -8.89 -12.52
N ILE A 27 8.06 -8.55 -13.10
CA ILE A 27 6.82 -8.34 -12.38
C ILE A 27 5.63 -8.78 -13.23
N VAL A 28 4.54 -9.21 -12.59
CA VAL A 28 3.37 -9.76 -13.28
C VAL A 28 2.11 -9.02 -12.85
N PHE A 29 1.29 -8.66 -13.83
CA PHE A 29 -0.09 -8.22 -13.61
C PHE A 29 -1.05 -9.25 -14.21
N CYS A 30 -2.08 -9.62 -13.45
CA CYS A 30 -3.14 -10.51 -13.91
C CYS A 30 -4.50 -9.85 -13.74
N LEU A 31 -5.20 -9.62 -14.83
CA LEU A 31 -6.61 -9.26 -14.80
C LEU A 31 -7.45 -10.54 -14.69
N THR A 32 -8.33 -10.61 -13.69
CA THR A 32 -9.08 -11.82 -13.36
C THR A 32 -10.58 -11.57 -13.30
N ASN A 33 -11.36 -12.65 -13.33
CA ASN A 33 -12.81 -12.62 -13.08
C ASN A 33 -13.15 -13.11 -11.66
N SER A 34 -12.18 -13.05 -10.71
CA SER A 34 -12.40 -13.56 -9.36
C SER A 34 -13.56 -12.87 -8.65
N THR A 35 -14.30 -13.66 -7.87
CA THR A 35 -15.36 -13.16 -6.98
C THR A 35 -14.91 -13.13 -5.51
N ASN A 36 -13.74 -13.70 -5.22
CA ASN A 36 -13.22 -13.89 -3.87
C ASN A 36 -12.37 -12.71 -3.38
N TYR A 37 -11.91 -11.88 -4.30
CA TYR A 37 -11.11 -10.70 -4.01
C TYR A 37 -11.31 -9.65 -5.11
N GLU A 38 -11.08 -8.39 -4.79
CA GLU A 38 -10.96 -7.31 -5.77
C GLU A 38 -9.50 -7.15 -6.21
N ILE A 39 -8.59 -7.07 -5.24
CA ILE A 39 -7.14 -6.96 -5.47
C ILE A 39 -6.41 -7.89 -4.52
N THR A 40 -5.38 -8.55 -5.00
CA THR A 40 -4.41 -9.31 -4.18
C THR A 40 -3.03 -9.25 -4.81
N ASN A 41 -2.00 -9.30 -3.99
CA ASN A 41 -0.61 -9.24 -4.45
C ASN A 41 0.30 -10.16 -3.64
N GLY A 42 1.48 -10.44 -4.17
CA GLY A 42 2.50 -11.22 -3.49
C GLY A 42 3.36 -12.04 -4.45
N ARG A 43 4.35 -12.76 -3.91
CA ARG A 43 5.26 -13.57 -4.73
C ARG A 43 4.81 -15.02 -4.93
N GLY A 44 3.95 -15.53 -4.05
CA GLY A 44 3.49 -16.92 -4.14
C GLY A 44 4.65 -17.91 -4.29
N ASN A 45 4.36 -19.04 -4.97
CA ASN A 45 5.36 -20.09 -5.23
C ASN A 45 6.32 -19.77 -6.40
N SER A 46 5.98 -18.77 -7.23
CA SER A 46 6.75 -18.43 -8.43
C SER A 46 7.99 -17.59 -8.16
N SER A 47 8.10 -17.00 -6.98
CA SER A 47 9.13 -16.02 -6.57
C SER A 47 9.07 -14.68 -7.32
N VAL A 48 8.15 -14.48 -8.28
CA VAL A 48 7.90 -13.20 -8.94
C VAL A 48 6.72 -12.48 -8.27
N TYR A 49 6.87 -11.18 -8.04
CA TYR A 49 5.76 -10.37 -7.52
C TYR A 49 4.65 -10.30 -8.56
N THR A 50 3.45 -10.64 -8.12
CA THR A 50 2.26 -10.69 -8.97
C THR A 50 1.16 -9.87 -8.34
N LEU A 51 0.64 -8.90 -9.11
CA LEU A 51 -0.57 -8.15 -8.78
C LEU A 51 -1.75 -8.78 -9.54
N LYS A 52 -2.76 -9.23 -8.82
CA LYS A 52 -4.02 -9.76 -9.40
C LYS A 52 -5.14 -8.78 -9.10
N VAL A 53 -5.79 -8.29 -10.14
CA VAL A 53 -6.92 -7.37 -10.04
C VAL A 53 -8.14 -8.03 -10.68
N SER A 54 -9.27 -8.03 -9.99
CA SER A 54 -10.53 -8.53 -10.53
C SER A 54 -11.21 -7.46 -11.39
N LYS A 55 -11.83 -7.86 -12.51
CA LYS A 55 -12.72 -6.99 -13.30
C LYS A 55 -13.94 -6.47 -12.50
N LYS A 56 -14.19 -7.02 -11.31
CA LYS A 56 -15.20 -6.50 -10.36
C LYS A 56 -14.69 -5.32 -9.56
N CYS A 57 -13.38 -5.15 -9.45
CA CYS A 57 -12.79 -3.96 -8.85
C CYS A 57 -13.24 -2.73 -9.65
N LYS A 58 -13.84 -1.78 -8.97
CA LYS A 58 -14.27 -0.54 -9.61
C LYS A 58 -13.06 0.21 -10.14
N GLN A 59 -13.12 0.61 -11.41
CA GLN A 59 -12.02 1.30 -12.11
C GLN A 59 -10.73 0.45 -12.22
N TRP A 60 -10.87 -0.88 -12.42
CA TRP A 60 -9.75 -1.78 -12.64
C TRP A 60 -8.83 -1.32 -13.80
N GLU A 61 -9.38 -0.59 -14.76
CA GLU A 61 -8.66 0.01 -15.88
C GLU A 61 -7.51 0.90 -15.39
N PHE A 62 -7.76 1.69 -14.35
CA PHE A 62 -6.72 2.53 -13.75
C PHE A 62 -5.69 1.72 -12.97
N ASN A 63 -6.08 0.63 -12.29
CA ASN A 63 -5.11 -0.23 -11.62
C ASN A 63 -4.10 -0.82 -12.62
N LEU A 64 -4.57 -1.25 -13.81
CA LEU A 64 -3.70 -1.76 -14.87
C LEU A 64 -2.76 -0.67 -15.40
N MET A 65 -3.26 0.52 -15.69
CA MET A 65 -2.45 1.59 -16.26
C MET A 65 -1.44 2.15 -15.25
N ASP A 66 -1.84 2.35 -13.98
CA ASP A 66 -0.92 2.75 -12.91
C ASP A 66 0.21 1.74 -12.73
N PHE A 67 -0.11 0.45 -12.75
CA PHE A 67 0.89 -0.60 -12.68
C PHE A 67 1.89 -0.49 -13.84
N ILE A 68 1.40 -0.34 -15.07
CA ILE A 68 2.26 -0.23 -16.25
C ILE A 68 3.17 1.01 -16.14
N GLU A 69 2.63 2.17 -15.79
CA GLU A 69 3.42 3.40 -15.69
C GLU A 69 4.45 3.32 -14.55
N TYR A 70 4.02 2.85 -13.38
CA TYR A 70 4.90 2.72 -12.24
C TYR A 70 6.07 1.79 -12.52
N GLU A 71 5.80 0.56 -12.98
CA GLU A 71 6.84 -0.43 -13.23
C GLU A 71 7.74 -0.08 -14.41
N ASN A 72 7.19 0.63 -15.41
CA ASN A 72 7.99 1.16 -16.50
C ASN A 72 8.98 2.24 -16.04
N SER A 73 8.61 3.05 -15.04
CA SER A 73 9.51 4.04 -14.43
C SER A 73 10.73 3.41 -13.74
N TYR A 74 10.60 2.15 -13.31
CA TYR A 74 11.68 1.33 -12.74
C TYR A 74 12.35 0.40 -13.77
N CYS A 75 12.03 0.55 -15.05
CA CYS A 75 12.59 -0.25 -16.16
C CYS A 75 12.38 -1.76 -15.98
N LYS A 76 11.29 -2.18 -15.31
CA LYS A 76 10.96 -3.60 -15.08
C LYS A 76 10.53 -4.30 -16.38
N ASN A 77 10.74 -5.60 -16.42
CA ASN A 77 10.14 -6.49 -17.39
C ASN A 77 8.76 -6.90 -16.87
N MET A 78 7.71 -6.59 -17.60
CA MET A 78 6.33 -6.82 -17.20
C MET A 78 5.70 -7.96 -18.00
N ILE A 79 5.02 -8.86 -17.31
CA ILE A 79 4.09 -9.82 -17.94
C ILE A 79 2.68 -9.35 -17.61
N LEU A 80 1.90 -9.04 -18.64
CA LEU A 80 0.50 -8.63 -18.52
C LEU A 80 -0.41 -9.78 -18.97
N SER A 81 -1.07 -10.42 -18.03
CA SER A 81 -2.11 -11.42 -18.31
C SER A 81 -3.45 -10.72 -18.45
N VAL A 82 -3.73 -10.25 -19.65
CA VAL A 82 -4.91 -9.46 -20.00
C VAL A 82 -5.34 -9.75 -21.44
N ASP A 83 -6.62 -9.65 -21.73
CA ASP A 83 -7.11 -9.65 -23.13
C ASP A 83 -6.68 -8.35 -23.83
N GLU A 84 -6.48 -8.41 -25.14
CA GLU A 84 -6.15 -7.25 -25.96
C GLU A 84 -7.27 -6.18 -25.89
N GLU A 85 -8.52 -6.59 -25.92
CA GLU A 85 -9.69 -5.71 -25.77
C GLU A 85 -9.69 -4.99 -24.41
N ASP A 86 -9.37 -5.69 -23.31
CA ASP A 86 -9.26 -5.11 -21.98
C ASP A 86 -8.11 -4.09 -21.90
N LEU A 87 -6.98 -4.40 -22.51
CA LEU A 87 -5.84 -3.47 -22.55
C LEU A 87 -6.18 -2.20 -23.33
N ILE A 88 -6.87 -2.32 -24.47
CA ILE A 88 -7.35 -1.17 -25.25
C ILE A 88 -8.31 -0.35 -24.40
N LYS A 89 -9.29 -1.00 -23.79
CA LYS A 89 -10.29 -0.36 -22.90
C LYS A 89 -9.62 0.40 -21.76
N ALA A 90 -8.61 -0.19 -21.13
CA ALA A 90 -7.89 0.46 -20.04
C ALA A 90 -7.14 1.72 -20.51
N LYS A 91 -6.46 1.65 -21.66
CA LYS A 91 -5.79 2.79 -22.28
C LYS A 91 -6.77 3.92 -22.61
N GLU A 92 -7.88 3.60 -23.27
CA GLU A 92 -8.92 4.58 -23.62
C GLU A 92 -9.53 5.23 -22.38
N ALA A 93 -9.85 4.44 -21.34
CA ALA A 93 -10.36 4.96 -20.08
C ALA A 93 -9.39 5.94 -19.42
N TYR A 94 -8.10 5.60 -19.43
CA TYR A 94 -7.03 6.40 -18.85
C TYR A 94 -6.81 7.71 -19.63
N GLU A 95 -6.74 7.66 -20.95
CA GLU A 95 -6.54 8.82 -21.83
C GLU A 95 -7.76 9.77 -21.82
N ASN A 96 -8.97 9.23 -21.85
CA ASN A 96 -10.21 10.01 -21.92
C ASN A 96 -10.62 10.62 -20.58
N HIS A 97 -10.02 10.17 -19.46
CA HIS A 97 -10.45 10.64 -18.14
C HIS A 97 -9.96 12.05 -17.80
N HIS A 98 -9.23 12.75 -18.70
CA HIS A 98 -8.55 14.01 -18.39
C HIS A 98 -7.86 13.94 -17.03
N TYR A 99 -7.21 12.80 -16.78
CA TYR A 99 -6.70 12.44 -15.47
C TYR A 99 -5.64 13.44 -15.05
N ASN A 100 -5.97 14.25 -14.09
CA ASN A 100 -5.00 15.05 -13.37
C ASN A 100 -4.60 14.25 -12.12
N GLU A 101 -3.37 13.83 -12.01
CA GLU A 101 -2.82 13.12 -10.84
C GLU A 101 -3.04 13.87 -9.52
N ALA A 102 -3.28 15.18 -9.60
CA ALA A 102 -3.64 16.01 -8.47
C ALA A 102 -5.05 15.77 -7.91
N PHE A 103 -5.88 14.93 -8.53
CA PHE A 103 -7.24 14.64 -8.05
C PHE A 103 -7.39 13.19 -7.61
N LEU A 104 -8.32 12.97 -6.66
CA LEU A 104 -8.68 11.65 -6.21
C LEU A 104 -9.62 10.95 -7.21
N ARG A 105 -9.41 9.66 -7.38
CA ARG A 105 -10.31 8.79 -8.11
C ARG A 105 -11.49 8.35 -7.25
N GLY A 106 -12.59 7.96 -7.91
CA GLY A 106 -13.81 7.58 -7.21
C GLY A 106 -13.71 6.32 -6.35
N ASN A 107 -12.70 5.47 -6.60
CA ASN A 107 -12.40 4.25 -5.84
C ASN A 107 -11.32 4.45 -4.76
N GLU A 108 -10.66 5.60 -4.71
CA GLU A 108 -9.63 5.89 -3.72
C GLU A 108 -10.24 6.25 -2.35
N PRO A 109 -9.53 5.94 -1.24
CA PRO A 109 -9.98 6.35 0.08
C PRO A 109 -9.98 7.88 0.19
N ARG A 110 -10.68 8.40 1.20
CA ARG A 110 -10.68 9.84 1.50
C ARG A 110 -9.58 10.26 2.45
N VAL A 111 -8.98 9.28 3.11
CA VAL A 111 -7.92 9.47 4.12
C VAL A 111 -6.90 8.36 3.96
N LEU A 112 -5.62 8.69 4.03
CA LEU A 112 -4.52 7.73 4.08
C LEU A 112 -4.16 7.42 5.52
N ILE A 113 -3.92 6.15 5.83
CA ILE A 113 -3.60 5.70 7.18
C ILE A 113 -2.18 5.15 7.23
N TYR A 114 -1.43 5.59 8.26
CA TYR A 114 -0.13 5.03 8.60
C TYR A 114 -0.10 4.65 10.09
N SER A 115 0.22 3.40 10.40
CA SER A 115 0.32 2.94 11.79
C SER A 115 1.76 2.59 12.16
N THR A 116 2.15 2.90 13.40
CA THR A 116 3.50 2.67 13.88
C THR A 116 3.50 2.41 15.38
N THR A 117 4.62 1.89 15.92
CA THR A 117 4.78 1.73 17.37
C THR A 117 4.86 3.09 18.08
N MET A 118 4.54 3.15 19.37
CA MET A 118 4.67 4.40 20.15
C MET A 118 6.12 4.93 20.15
N GLU A 119 7.11 4.04 20.22
CA GLU A 119 8.53 4.45 20.16
C GLU A 119 8.87 5.16 18.87
N ASN A 120 8.43 4.61 17.74
CA ASN A 120 8.64 5.24 16.43
C ASN A 120 7.83 6.54 16.30
N TRP A 121 6.61 6.59 16.87
CA TRP A 121 5.81 7.81 16.86
C TRP A 121 6.52 8.97 17.56
N GLU A 122 7.17 8.74 18.71
CA GLU A 122 7.94 9.79 19.38
C GLU A 122 9.09 10.32 18.50
N LYS A 123 9.78 9.45 17.77
CA LYS A 123 10.83 9.84 16.81
C LYS A 123 10.24 10.65 15.64
N ILE A 124 9.13 10.18 15.07
CA ILE A 124 8.43 10.85 13.96
C ILE A 124 7.96 12.25 14.37
N LYS A 125 7.43 12.43 15.59
CA LYS A 125 7.07 13.75 16.12
C LYS A 125 8.27 14.68 16.24
N THR A 126 9.37 14.16 16.72
CA THR A 126 10.63 14.91 16.85
C THR A 126 11.18 15.35 15.50
N ASP A 127 11.12 14.46 14.50
CA ASP A 127 11.56 14.73 13.14
C ASP A 127 10.59 15.63 12.36
N GLY A 128 9.33 15.73 12.80
CA GLY A 128 8.26 16.48 12.13
C GLY A 128 7.81 15.88 10.80
N CYS A 129 8.24 14.68 10.43
CA CYS A 129 7.91 14.05 9.16
C CYS A 129 7.93 12.51 9.24
N LEU A 130 7.11 11.86 8.36
CA LEU A 130 7.33 10.47 8.00
C LEU A 130 8.49 10.37 7.02
N LYS A 131 9.26 9.29 7.12
CA LYS A 131 10.38 8.99 6.23
C LYS A 131 10.29 7.56 5.72
N SER A 132 10.65 7.36 4.46
CA SER A 132 10.80 6.03 3.88
C SER A 132 11.94 5.25 4.54
N TRP A 133 11.91 3.93 4.41
CA TRP A 133 12.94 3.06 4.97
C TRP A 133 14.36 3.44 4.51
N ASN A 134 14.52 3.70 3.21
CA ASN A 134 15.83 4.04 2.65
C ASN A 134 16.39 5.38 3.16
N ILE A 135 15.54 6.36 3.45
CA ILE A 135 15.97 7.61 4.10
C ILE A 135 16.42 7.34 5.53
N LEU A 136 15.60 6.63 6.31
CA LEU A 136 15.96 6.28 7.70
C LEU A 136 17.28 5.51 7.76
N LYS A 137 17.53 4.60 6.83
CA LYS A 137 18.77 3.85 6.73
C LYS A 137 19.97 4.75 6.40
N LYS A 138 19.82 5.73 5.50
CA LYS A 138 20.86 6.69 5.14
C LYS A 138 21.21 7.64 6.30
N GLU A 139 20.24 7.98 7.13
CA GLU A 139 20.43 8.82 8.32
C GLU A 139 21.07 8.07 9.52
N GLY A 140 21.44 6.80 9.32
CA GLY A 140 22.10 6.01 10.35
C GLY A 140 21.17 5.49 11.44
N SER A 141 19.88 5.54 11.21
CA SER A 141 18.93 4.83 12.07
C SER A 141 19.30 3.36 12.10
N ASN A 142 19.55 2.80 13.30
CA ASN A 142 20.02 1.43 13.52
C ASN A 142 18.94 0.39 13.19
N TYR A 143 18.34 0.47 12.00
CA TYR A 143 17.48 -0.58 11.50
C TYR A 143 18.36 -1.70 10.93
N LYS A 144 18.61 -2.71 11.75
CA LYS A 144 19.34 -3.92 11.33
C LYS A 144 18.48 -4.83 10.44
N ASP A 145 17.16 -4.62 10.47
CA ASP A 145 16.18 -5.49 9.85
C ASP A 145 15.62 -4.91 8.55
N LYS A 146 15.08 -5.78 7.72
CA LYS A 146 14.35 -5.39 6.51
C LYS A 146 12.97 -4.83 6.87
N PRO A 147 12.38 -3.95 6.03
CA PRO A 147 10.99 -3.56 6.22
C PRO A 147 10.09 -4.80 6.16
N ILE A 148 9.00 -4.80 6.94
CA ILE A 148 8.07 -5.95 6.98
C ILE A 148 7.54 -6.30 5.60
N GLY A 149 7.25 -5.31 4.75
CA GLY A 149 6.82 -5.55 3.39
C GLY A 149 7.82 -6.37 2.57
N GLU A 150 9.12 -6.09 2.68
CA GLU A 150 10.16 -6.89 1.99
C GLU A 150 10.19 -8.35 2.51
N LEU A 151 9.92 -8.56 3.81
CA LEU A 151 9.80 -9.91 4.38
C LEU A 151 8.55 -10.64 3.86
N LEU A 152 7.51 -9.90 3.48
CA LEU A 152 6.28 -10.42 2.88
C LEU A 152 6.39 -10.57 1.35
N GLY A 153 7.50 -10.14 0.76
CA GLY A 153 7.78 -10.28 -0.68
C GLY A 153 7.50 -9.06 -1.53
N ASP A 154 7.32 -7.89 -0.92
CA ASP A 154 7.21 -6.64 -1.66
C ASP A 154 8.45 -6.36 -2.52
N PRO A 155 8.30 -5.65 -3.64
CA PRO A 155 9.41 -5.17 -4.45
C PRO A 155 10.38 -4.32 -3.64
N LYS A 156 11.69 -4.39 -3.97
CA LYS A 156 12.74 -3.66 -3.23
C LYS A 156 12.59 -2.14 -3.30
N ASP A 157 12.08 -1.63 -4.41
CA ASP A 157 11.82 -0.21 -4.64
C ASP A 157 10.77 0.36 -3.67
N TYR A 158 9.89 -0.47 -3.08
CA TYR A 158 8.93 -0.04 -2.05
C TYR A 158 9.61 0.53 -0.80
N SER A 159 10.86 0.19 -0.54
CA SER A 159 11.66 0.80 0.54
C SER A 159 11.96 2.29 0.35
N ASP A 160 11.79 2.84 -0.87
CA ASP A 160 11.87 4.27 -1.15
C ASP A 160 10.58 5.03 -0.79
N TYR A 161 9.51 4.33 -0.42
CA TYR A 161 8.20 4.90 -0.20
C TYR A 161 7.70 4.74 1.23
N ILE A 162 6.84 5.67 1.61
CA ILE A 162 5.95 5.56 2.77
C ILE A 162 4.68 4.90 2.25
N MET A 163 4.37 3.70 2.74
CA MET A 163 3.20 2.91 2.34
C MET A 163 2.03 3.23 3.24
N PHE A 164 0.86 3.46 2.65
CA PHE A 164 -0.37 3.75 3.39
C PHE A 164 -1.41 2.65 3.22
N SER A 165 -2.30 2.55 4.20
CA SER A 165 -3.53 1.75 4.12
C SER A 165 -4.76 2.65 3.91
N ASN A 166 -5.87 2.02 3.52
CA ASN A 166 -7.16 2.67 3.28
C ASN A 166 -8.09 2.69 4.51
N GLY A 167 -7.55 2.46 5.71
CA GLY A 167 -8.33 2.44 6.94
C GLY A 167 -8.66 1.04 7.48
N ASN A 168 -8.32 -0.01 6.76
CA ASN A 168 -8.51 -1.39 7.24
C ASN A 168 -7.55 -1.74 8.40
N VAL A 169 -7.67 -2.95 8.92
CA VAL A 169 -6.90 -3.46 10.07
C VAL A 169 -5.44 -3.76 9.73
N SER A 170 -5.09 -3.89 8.45
CA SER A 170 -3.76 -4.36 8.03
C SER A 170 -2.60 -3.53 8.58
N SER A 171 -2.75 -2.22 8.71
CA SER A 171 -1.73 -1.35 9.29
C SER A 171 -1.45 -1.66 10.76
N GLU A 172 -2.47 -2.06 11.54
CA GLU A 172 -2.29 -2.46 12.94
C GLU A 172 -1.67 -3.85 13.07
N VAL A 173 -1.96 -4.74 12.13
CA VAL A 173 -1.27 -6.05 12.03
C VAL A 173 0.23 -5.88 11.79
N VAL A 174 0.63 -4.86 11.03
CA VAL A 174 2.04 -4.47 10.88
C VAL A 174 2.65 -4.02 12.20
N VAL A 175 1.93 -3.21 13.00
CA VAL A 175 2.40 -2.78 14.35
C VAL A 175 2.54 -3.98 15.28
N LEU A 176 1.53 -4.87 15.33
CA LEU A 176 1.58 -6.13 16.08
C LEU A 176 2.82 -6.97 15.71
N SER A 177 3.11 -7.08 14.40
CA SER A 177 4.26 -7.82 13.89
C SER A 177 5.59 -7.18 14.32
N LYS A 178 5.69 -5.85 14.29
CA LYS A 178 6.88 -5.10 14.75
C LYS A 178 7.11 -5.27 16.25
N GLU A 179 6.08 -5.16 17.07
CA GLU A 179 6.17 -5.35 18.53
C GLU A 179 6.65 -6.75 18.91
N ASN A 180 6.37 -7.76 18.10
CA ASN A 180 6.73 -9.14 18.34
C ASN A 180 7.97 -9.63 17.55
N ASN A 181 8.60 -8.78 16.75
CA ASN A 181 9.73 -9.11 15.89
C ASN A 181 9.49 -10.35 14.99
N LYS A 182 8.26 -10.57 14.57
CA LYS A 182 7.88 -11.66 13.65
C LYS A 182 6.59 -11.32 12.92
N ILE A 183 6.38 -11.91 11.74
CA ILE A 183 5.13 -11.74 10.99
C ILE A 183 4.00 -12.46 11.74
N ILE A 184 2.97 -11.70 12.12
CA ILE A 184 1.75 -12.19 12.77
C ILE A 184 0.56 -11.59 12.00
N MET A 185 -0.33 -12.46 11.52
CA MET A 185 -1.52 -12.07 10.75
C MET A 185 -2.82 -12.21 11.57
N ASP A 186 -2.72 -12.35 12.88
CA ASP A 186 -3.87 -12.52 13.78
C ASP A 186 -4.40 -11.17 14.25
N GLU A 187 -5.52 -10.75 13.70
CA GLU A 187 -6.20 -9.48 14.01
C GLU A 187 -6.82 -9.45 15.43
N LYS A 188 -6.93 -10.61 16.09
CA LYS A 188 -7.51 -10.78 17.44
C LYS A 188 -6.45 -10.96 18.52
N MET A 189 -5.20 -11.07 18.17
CA MET A 189 -4.11 -11.17 19.12
C MET A 189 -3.92 -9.83 19.85
N LYS A 190 -3.85 -9.86 21.18
CA LYS A 190 -3.53 -8.66 21.98
C LYS A 190 -2.10 -8.20 21.74
N TYR A 191 -1.93 -6.91 21.55
CA TYR A 191 -0.65 -6.25 21.37
C TYR A 191 -0.62 -4.90 22.09
N LYS A 192 0.54 -4.35 22.30
CA LYS A 192 0.71 -2.97 22.75
C LYS A 192 0.42 -2.03 21.60
N THR A 193 -0.65 -1.24 21.71
CA THR A 193 -1.07 -0.34 20.66
C THR A 193 -0.02 0.74 20.37
N GLY A 194 0.06 1.13 19.12
CA GLY A 194 0.90 2.22 18.67
C GLY A 194 0.14 3.52 18.43
N ALA A 195 0.61 4.28 17.46
CA ALA A 195 -0.06 5.45 16.95
C ALA A 195 -0.59 5.16 15.53
N ARG A 196 -1.85 5.54 15.29
CA ARG A 196 -2.53 5.46 13.99
C ARG A 196 -2.75 6.87 13.46
N LEU A 197 -2.10 7.21 12.37
CA LEU A 197 -2.01 8.54 11.79
C LEU A 197 -2.92 8.66 10.59
N TYR A 198 -3.65 9.76 10.48
CA TYR A 198 -4.63 10.04 9.43
C TYR A 198 -4.19 11.24 8.61
N PHE A 199 -3.99 11.03 7.30
CA PHE A 199 -3.42 12.02 6.39
C PHE A 199 -4.42 12.49 5.33
N ASP A 200 -4.32 13.77 4.98
CA ASP A 200 -5.10 14.42 3.93
C ASP A 200 -4.60 13.99 2.54
N ILE A 201 -5.26 13.00 1.98
CA ILE A 201 -4.90 12.48 0.66
C ILE A 201 -5.11 13.53 -0.45
N GLU A 202 -6.13 14.39 -0.34
CA GLU A 202 -6.39 15.42 -1.36
C GLU A 202 -5.25 16.43 -1.43
N LYS A 203 -4.73 16.83 -0.28
CA LYS A 203 -3.55 17.70 -0.21
C LYS A 203 -2.31 17.03 -0.78
N ILE A 204 -2.08 15.77 -0.42
CA ILE A 204 -0.95 14.98 -0.92
C ILE A 204 -1.03 14.85 -2.45
N ALA A 205 -2.22 14.57 -3.00
CA ALA A 205 -2.43 14.46 -4.44
C ALA A 205 -2.25 15.80 -5.15
N LYS A 206 -2.84 16.89 -4.63
CA LYS A 206 -2.70 18.26 -5.18
C LYS A 206 -1.26 18.74 -5.26
N ASP A 207 -0.44 18.31 -4.31
CA ASP A 207 0.99 18.65 -4.29
C ASP A 207 1.84 17.71 -5.16
N GLY A 208 1.23 16.77 -5.89
CA GLY A 208 1.90 15.84 -6.80
C GLY A 208 2.77 14.80 -6.09
N LEU A 209 2.48 14.52 -4.81
CA LEU A 209 3.28 13.57 -4.01
C LEU A 209 2.70 12.16 -3.99
N LEU A 210 1.42 12.01 -4.38
CA LEU A 210 0.73 10.72 -4.36
C LEU A 210 1.20 9.85 -5.52
N VAL A 211 1.79 8.72 -5.21
CA VAL A 211 2.23 7.71 -6.18
C VAL A 211 1.31 6.51 -6.13
N ARG A 212 0.90 6.04 -7.29
CA ARG A 212 0.03 4.88 -7.53
C ARG A 212 0.80 3.81 -8.28
N ASP A 213 0.63 2.56 -7.90
CA ASP A 213 1.28 1.40 -8.55
C ASP A 213 0.29 0.31 -8.99
N GLY A 214 -0.97 0.67 -9.07
CA GLY A 214 -2.07 -0.25 -9.39
C GLY A 214 -2.66 -0.98 -8.18
N CYS A 215 -2.03 -0.89 -7.00
CA CYS A 215 -2.51 -1.53 -5.78
C CYS A 215 -2.41 -0.59 -4.56
N HIS A 216 -1.29 0.10 -4.42
CA HIS A 216 -0.98 0.90 -3.25
C HIS A 216 -1.01 2.39 -3.56
N LEU A 217 -1.32 3.17 -2.52
CA LEU A 217 -1.14 4.59 -2.46
C LEU A 217 0.05 4.87 -1.56
N LYS A 218 1.04 5.60 -2.06
CA LYS A 218 2.32 5.79 -1.40
C LYS A 218 2.95 7.15 -1.70
N VAL A 219 3.89 7.58 -0.86
CA VAL A 219 4.64 8.82 -1.02
C VAL A 219 6.13 8.52 -1.02
N LYS A 220 6.86 9.06 -1.99
CA LYS A 220 8.30 8.84 -2.10
C LYS A 220 9.06 9.67 -1.09
N GLY A 221 9.96 9.03 -0.38
CA GLY A 221 10.94 9.69 0.48
C GLY A 221 10.39 10.20 1.80
N MET A 222 9.92 11.42 1.89
CA MET A 222 9.49 12.08 3.12
C MET A 222 8.12 12.76 3.00
N LEU A 223 7.37 12.80 4.11
CA LEU A 223 6.08 13.49 4.19
C LEU A 223 6.01 14.33 5.49
N PRO A 224 6.02 15.68 5.41
CA PRO A 224 5.88 16.56 6.56
C PRO A 224 4.54 16.37 7.29
N LEU A 225 4.59 16.33 8.63
CA LEU A 225 3.37 16.15 9.43
C LEU A 225 2.54 17.43 9.47
N ASP A 226 3.15 18.58 9.68
CA ASP A 226 2.48 19.88 9.83
C ASP A 226 1.59 20.25 8.63
N LYS A 227 1.94 19.75 7.45
CA LYS A 227 1.20 20.01 6.22
C LYS A 227 0.08 19.00 5.93
N TYR A 228 0.28 17.72 6.26
CA TYR A 228 -0.58 16.65 5.75
C TYR A 228 -1.27 15.81 6.81
N LEU A 229 -0.78 15.80 8.08
CA LEU A 229 -1.40 15.06 9.16
C LEU A 229 -2.68 15.76 9.62
N ILE A 230 -3.80 15.03 9.61
CA ILE A 230 -5.08 15.52 10.13
C ILE A 230 -5.19 15.24 11.61
N TRP A 231 -4.91 14.00 12.00
CA TRP A 231 -5.10 13.52 13.37
C TRP A 231 -4.29 12.26 13.65
N THR A 232 -4.10 11.99 14.94
CA THR A 232 -3.41 10.77 15.40
C THR A 232 -4.23 10.11 16.49
N ALA A 233 -4.55 8.83 16.35
CA ALA A 233 -5.13 8.02 17.41
C ALA A 233 -4.02 7.32 18.20
N THR A 234 -4.09 7.44 19.52
CA THR A 234 -3.30 6.70 20.49
C THR A 234 -4.21 6.18 21.59
N TRP A 235 -3.75 5.23 22.39
CA TRP A 235 -4.58 4.70 23.47
C TRP A 235 -5.00 5.80 24.48
N GLU A 236 -4.16 6.83 24.69
CA GLU A 236 -4.45 7.95 25.59
C GLU A 236 -5.60 8.82 25.06
N ASN A 237 -5.52 9.27 23.80
CA ASN A 237 -6.53 10.20 23.29
C ASN A 237 -7.84 9.49 22.86
N LEU A 238 -7.82 8.17 22.74
CA LEU A 238 -9.01 7.34 22.62
C LEU A 238 -9.64 6.99 23.97
N ASN A 239 -9.04 7.41 25.10
CA ASN A 239 -9.48 7.09 26.47
C ASN A 239 -9.66 5.58 26.70
N LEU A 240 -8.77 4.77 26.13
CA LEU A 240 -8.79 3.33 26.39
C LEU A 240 -8.28 3.04 27.81
N GLU A 241 -8.86 2.05 28.49
CA GLU A 241 -8.50 1.67 29.85
C GLU A 241 -7.02 1.36 30.04
N ASN A 242 -6.39 0.83 28.97
CA ASN A 242 -4.96 0.53 28.97
C ASN A 242 -4.40 0.51 27.54
N LYS A 243 -3.08 0.44 27.44
CA LYS A 243 -2.32 0.45 26.18
C LYS A 243 -2.37 -0.87 25.39
N TYR A 244 -3.13 -1.85 25.79
CA TYR A 244 -3.24 -3.14 25.09
C TYR A 244 -4.64 -3.30 24.48
N SER A 245 -4.67 -3.66 23.20
CA SER A 245 -5.90 -3.95 22.46
C SER A 245 -5.64 -5.05 21.43
N THR A 246 -6.62 -5.39 20.62
CA THR A 246 -6.43 -6.17 19.41
C THR A 246 -6.38 -5.24 18.20
N PRO A 247 -5.69 -5.59 17.08
CA PRO A 247 -5.71 -4.82 15.85
C PRO A 247 -7.12 -4.45 15.39
N GLU A 248 -8.04 -5.42 15.39
CA GLU A 248 -9.44 -5.23 15.01
C GLU A 248 -10.13 -4.16 15.88
N ASN A 249 -10.03 -4.30 17.22
CA ASN A 249 -10.71 -3.39 18.15
C ASN A 249 -10.10 -1.98 18.12
N PHE A 250 -8.77 -1.86 18.11
CA PHE A 250 -8.11 -0.56 18.06
C PHE A 250 -8.43 0.17 16.76
N THR A 251 -8.38 -0.52 15.60
CA THR A 251 -8.77 0.02 14.30
C THR A 251 -10.20 0.54 14.31
N LYS A 252 -11.14 -0.25 14.82
CA LYS A 252 -12.55 0.10 14.89
C LYS A 252 -12.76 1.39 15.68
N ILE A 253 -12.29 1.42 16.93
CA ILE A 253 -12.47 2.58 17.83
C ILE A 253 -11.82 3.83 17.23
N ALA A 254 -10.60 3.70 16.70
CA ALA A 254 -9.89 4.82 16.11
C ALA A 254 -10.61 5.40 14.87
N ASN A 255 -11.11 4.54 13.97
CA ASN A 255 -11.85 4.98 12.79
C ASN A 255 -13.21 5.61 13.15
N GLU A 256 -13.96 5.02 14.09
CA GLU A 256 -15.22 5.58 14.59
C GLU A 256 -15.00 6.97 15.24
N THR A 257 -13.95 7.10 16.04
CA THR A 257 -13.58 8.39 16.65
C THR A 257 -13.19 9.41 15.59
N PHE A 258 -12.37 9.03 14.61
CA PHE A 258 -12.00 9.91 13.51
C PHE A 258 -13.21 10.40 12.72
N ASN A 259 -14.11 9.48 12.32
CA ASN A 259 -15.34 9.84 11.62
C ASN A 259 -16.24 10.76 12.43
N SER A 260 -16.34 10.56 13.75
CA SER A 260 -17.10 11.45 14.64
C SER A 260 -16.52 12.86 14.74
N LEU A 261 -15.19 13.01 14.66
CA LEU A 261 -14.52 14.30 14.77
C LEU A 261 -14.47 15.08 13.45
N PHE A 262 -14.34 14.40 12.33
CA PHE A 262 -14.00 15.02 11.03
C PHE A 262 -15.07 14.82 9.95
N GLY A 263 -16.09 14.02 10.18
CA GLY A 263 -17.20 13.79 9.28
C GLY A 263 -17.52 12.32 9.07
N ASP A 264 -18.80 12.01 8.99
CA ASP A 264 -19.29 10.65 8.84
C ASP A 264 -18.80 9.99 7.55
N ALA A 265 -18.35 8.75 7.68
CA ALA A 265 -17.96 7.88 6.57
C ALA A 265 -16.74 8.34 5.72
N LEU A 266 -15.82 9.12 6.29
CA LEU A 266 -14.51 9.38 5.65
C LEU A 266 -13.69 8.10 5.56
N ILE A 267 -13.88 7.19 6.53
CA ILE A 267 -13.32 5.85 6.53
C ILE A 267 -14.50 4.87 6.59
N LYS A 268 -14.56 3.98 5.60
CA LYS A 268 -15.61 2.94 5.50
C LYS A 268 -15.25 1.69 6.28
#